data_050fe4181e55f8ca83fe385890f5cb06
#
_entry.id   050fe4181e55f8ca83fe385890f5cb06
#
_cell.length_a   1.000
_cell.length_b   1.000
_cell.length_c   1.000
_cell.angle_alpha   90.00
_cell.angle_beta   90.00
_cell.angle_gamma   90.00
#
_symmetry.space_group_name_H-M   'P 1'
#
loop_
_entity.id
_entity.type
_entity.pdbx_description
1 polymer ?
#
loop_
_entity_poly.entity_id
_entity_poly.type
_entity_poly.pdbx_seq_one_letter_code
_entity_poly.pdbx_strand_id
1 'polypeptide(L)'
;MVHFPFFTRIMLFIFPFLFSACVSQQVSSDFDKQQAAKARVELALGYLQQRDYNQAKANLDRALSYAPDDYLVHAVRAYFYQQQGDVIQAEKAYLTAIKLDKKQGDVFNNFGTFLCLQGKYSAAYEQFHKALKAPNYYRQTDTYENLALCALSAKDLTVYQENLLMLEKMDPERAKKLALRAQ
;
A
#
# COMPACT_ATOMS: atom_id res chain seq x y z
N MET A 1 -81.09 36.45 11.34
CA MET A 1 -80.01 37.17 10.65
C MET A 1 -78.82 37.26 11.57
N VAL A 2 -77.88 36.30 11.50
CA VAL A 2 -76.61 36.43 12.20
C VAL A 2 -75.55 35.80 11.28
N HIS A 3 -74.65 36.62 10.77
CA HIS A 3 -73.45 36.23 9.99
C HIS A 3 -72.39 35.61 10.89
N PHE A 4 -71.96 34.42 10.59
CA PHE A 4 -70.73 33.84 11.13
C PHE A 4 -69.61 34.04 10.13
N PRO A 5 -68.43 34.58 10.52
CA PRO A 5 -67.31 34.66 9.64
C PRO A 5 -66.50 33.36 9.71
N PHE A 6 -66.24 32.83 8.56
CA PHE A 6 -65.46 31.66 8.21
C PHE A 6 -63.95 32.01 8.16
N PHE A 7 -63.33 32.10 9.33
CA PHE A 7 -61.84 32.30 9.36
C PHE A 7 -61.30 31.68 10.62
N THR A 8 -60.88 30.44 10.53
CA THR A 8 -59.82 29.85 11.42
C THR A 8 -59.65 28.35 11.12
N ARG A 9 -58.89 28.01 10.09
CA ARG A 9 -58.35 26.66 9.95
C ARG A 9 -57.32 26.59 8.82
N ILE A 10 -56.26 27.39 8.92
CA ILE A 10 -55.04 27.17 8.13
C ILE A 10 -53.88 27.59 9.03
N MET A 11 -53.46 26.72 9.91
CA MET A 11 -52.14 26.84 10.56
C MET A 11 -51.83 25.57 11.33
N LEU A 12 -51.24 24.58 10.66
CA LEU A 12 -50.56 23.46 11.32
C LEU A 12 -50.14 22.42 10.29
N PHE A 13 -49.22 22.79 9.39
CA PHE A 13 -48.44 21.78 8.64
C PHE A 13 -47.18 22.42 8.03
N ILE A 14 -46.32 22.95 8.90
CA ILE A 14 -44.92 23.22 8.50
C ILE A 14 -44.08 22.89 9.71
N PHE A 15 -43.57 21.67 9.76
CA PHE A 15 -42.36 21.22 10.42
C PHE A 15 -42.38 19.69 10.49
N PRO A 16 -41.71 18.93 9.68
CA PRO A 16 -40.33 18.50 9.98
C PRO A 16 -39.50 18.22 8.72
N PHE A 17 -38.63 19.12 8.34
CA PHE A 17 -37.63 18.80 7.31
C PHE A 17 -36.32 19.52 7.58
N LEU A 18 -35.71 19.29 8.73
CA LEU A 18 -34.37 19.83 9.01
C LEU A 18 -33.40 18.87 9.73
N PHE A 19 -33.45 17.58 9.45
CA PHE A 19 -32.45 16.66 10.01
C PHE A 19 -31.90 15.68 8.97
N SER A 20 -31.37 16.15 7.85
CA SER A 20 -30.72 15.29 6.89
C SER A 20 -29.41 15.83 6.28
N ALA A 21 -28.82 16.89 6.84
CA ALA A 21 -27.67 17.55 6.19
C ALA A 21 -26.29 17.21 6.78
N CYS A 22 -26.19 16.43 7.86
CA CYS A 22 -24.89 16.25 8.53
C CYS A 22 -24.14 14.95 8.20
N VAL A 23 -24.76 13.97 7.52
CA VAL A 23 -24.09 12.69 7.25
C VAL A 23 -23.27 12.71 5.95
N SER A 24 -23.65 13.50 4.96
CA SER A 24 -22.96 13.53 3.66
C SER A 24 -21.60 14.26 3.68
N GLN A 25 -21.39 15.18 4.60
CA GLN A 25 -20.19 16.01 4.66
C GLN A 25 -18.99 15.26 5.25
N GLN A 26 -19.22 14.33 6.17
CA GLN A 26 -18.16 13.51 6.78
C GLN A 26 -17.59 12.51 5.78
N VAL A 27 -18.42 11.81 5.04
CA VAL A 27 -18.01 10.82 4.03
C VAL A 27 -17.23 11.49 2.89
N SER A 28 -17.64 12.66 2.44
CA SER A 28 -16.91 13.40 1.41
C SER A 28 -15.54 13.91 1.91
N SER A 29 -15.46 14.37 3.16
CA SER A 29 -14.21 14.88 3.73
C SER A 29 -13.16 13.77 3.94
N ASP A 30 -13.58 12.58 4.34
CA ASP A 30 -12.68 11.43 4.52
C ASP A 30 -12.23 10.84 3.18
N PHE A 31 -13.10 10.81 2.19
CA PHE A 31 -12.75 10.45 0.82
C PHE A 31 -11.74 11.45 0.23
N ASP A 32 -11.92 12.74 0.41
CA ASP A 32 -11.01 13.78 -0.02
C ASP A 32 -9.62 13.66 0.65
N LYS A 33 -9.59 13.32 1.94
CA LYS A 33 -8.34 13.08 2.67
C LYS A 33 -7.60 11.85 2.15
N GLN A 34 -8.30 10.75 1.87
CA GLN A 34 -7.70 9.56 1.29
C GLN A 34 -7.11 9.83 -0.09
N GLN A 35 -7.82 10.55 -0.96
CA GLN A 35 -7.29 10.95 -2.25
C GLN A 35 -6.09 11.88 -2.12
N ALA A 36 -6.15 12.85 -1.20
CA ALA A 36 -5.02 13.73 -0.91
C ALA A 36 -3.80 12.96 -0.41
N ALA A 37 -3.99 11.96 0.48
CA ALA A 37 -2.92 11.09 0.94
C ALA A 37 -2.28 10.33 -0.21
N LYS A 38 -3.10 9.72 -1.08
CA LYS A 38 -2.61 9.00 -2.26
C LYS A 38 -1.78 9.89 -3.18
N ALA A 39 -2.27 11.08 -3.51
CA ALA A 39 -1.53 12.05 -4.33
C ALA A 39 -0.17 12.43 -3.69
N ARG A 40 -0.12 12.58 -2.35
CA ARG A 40 1.13 12.82 -1.62
C ARG A 40 2.08 11.64 -1.67
N VAL A 41 1.57 10.42 -1.60
CA VAL A 41 2.37 9.19 -1.74
C VAL A 41 2.99 9.11 -3.15
N GLU A 42 2.23 9.41 -4.19
CA GLU A 42 2.72 9.43 -5.58
C GLU A 42 3.83 10.47 -5.78
N LEU A 43 3.66 11.68 -5.23
CA LEU A 43 4.70 12.71 -5.24
C LEU A 43 5.96 12.24 -4.48
N ALA A 44 5.79 11.61 -3.32
CA ALA A 44 6.91 11.10 -2.55
C ALA A 44 7.70 10.03 -3.31
N LEU A 45 7.02 9.12 -4.01
CA LEU A 45 7.67 8.12 -4.87
C LEU A 45 8.46 8.78 -6.00
N GLY A 46 7.91 9.83 -6.63
CA GLY A 46 8.63 10.59 -7.64
C GLY A 46 9.89 11.27 -7.10
N TYR A 47 9.84 11.85 -5.91
CA TYR A 47 11.02 12.43 -5.26
C TYR A 47 12.04 11.37 -4.82
N LEU A 48 11.58 10.19 -4.37
CA LEU A 48 12.48 9.07 -4.07
C LEU A 48 13.26 8.59 -5.29
N GLN A 49 12.62 8.54 -6.47
CA GLN A 49 13.30 8.23 -7.73
C GLN A 49 14.39 9.26 -8.08
N GLN A 50 14.14 10.53 -7.75
CA GLN A 50 15.10 11.63 -7.95
C GLN A 50 16.13 11.74 -6.81
N ARG A 51 16.04 10.88 -5.77
CA ARG A 51 16.84 10.93 -4.55
C ARG A 51 16.67 12.23 -3.74
N ASP A 52 15.58 12.96 -3.96
CA ASP A 52 15.23 14.11 -3.13
C ASP A 52 14.46 13.64 -1.88
N TYR A 53 15.24 13.19 -0.93
CA TYR A 53 14.71 12.64 0.33
C TYR A 53 13.99 13.67 1.20
N ASN A 54 14.35 14.95 1.09
CA ASN A 54 13.69 16.02 1.85
C ASN A 54 12.25 16.21 1.37
N GLN A 55 12.05 16.31 0.05
CA GLN A 55 10.72 16.44 -0.53
C GLN A 55 9.92 15.14 -0.37
N ALA A 56 10.56 13.98 -0.51
CA ALA A 56 9.91 12.71 -0.25
C ALA A 56 9.35 12.65 1.18
N LYS A 57 10.17 12.98 2.18
CA LYS A 57 9.75 13.01 3.59
C LYS A 57 8.60 13.98 3.82
N ALA A 58 8.70 15.22 3.33
CA ALA A 58 7.66 16.23 3.52
C ALA A 58 6.31 15.77 2.94
N ASN A 59 6.31 15.09 1.79
CA ASN A 59 5.09 14.55 1.20
C ASN A 59 4.56 13.34 1.98
N LEU A 60 5.42 12.44 2.47
CA LEU A 60 5.01 11.31 3.31
C LEU A 60 4.44 11.75 4.66
N ASP A 61 5.00 12.79 5.28
CA ASP A 61 4.46 13.35 6.53
C ASP A 61 3.06 13.96 6.31
N ARG A 62 2.84 14.64 5.17
CA ARG A 62 1.51 15.12 4.79
C ARG A 62 0.54 13.97 4.49
N ALA A 63 0.99 12.93 3.76
CA ALA A 63 0.15 11.76 3.51
C ALA A 63 -0.30 11.11 4.83
N LEU A 64 0.63 10.96 5.78
CA LEU A 64 0.33 10.39 7.09
C LEU A 64 -0.66 11.27 7.90
N SER A 65 -0.59 12.61 7.77
CA SER A 65 -1.55 13.50 8.44
C SER A 65 -2.96 13.41 7.87
N TYR A 66 -3.11 13.03 6.59
CA TYR A 66 -4.41 12.83 5.94
C TYR A 66 -4.99 11.43 6.20
N ALA A 67 -4.15 10.40 6.14
CA ALA A 67 -4.56 9.01 6.26
C ALA A 67 -3.56 8.21 7.12
N PRO A 68 -3.60 8.37 8.46
CA PRO A 68 -2.64 7.71 9.37
C PRO A 68 -2.75 6.19 9.38
N ASP A 69 -3.92 5.65 9.04
CA ASP A 69 -4.20 4.21 9.03
C ASP A 69 -4.23 3.61 7.61
N ASP A 70 -3.72 4.33 6.61
CA ASP A 70 -3.59 3.80 5.25
C ASP A 70 -2.30 2.98 5.11
N TYR A 71 -2.45 1.68 4.77
CA TYR A 71 -1.31 0.77 4.58
C TYR A 71 -0.31 1.28 3.54
N LEU A 72 -0.80 1.94 2.46
CA LEU A 72 0.06 2.43 1.37
C LEU A 72 1.01 3.52 1.86
N VAL A 73 0.53 4.44 2.71
CA VAL A 73 1.37 5.47 3.33
C VAL A 73 2.52 4.83 4.10
N HIS A 74 2.22 3.81 4.92
CA HIS A 74 3.24 3.10 5.70
C HIS A 74 4.17 2.26 4.82
N ALA A 75 3.67 1.63 3.77
CA ALA A 75 4.49 0.86 2.82
C ALA A 75 5.51 1.75 2.10
N VAL A 76 5.10 2.94 1.65
CA VAL A 76 6.03 3.88 0.99
C VAL A 76 6.97 4.54 2.01
N ARG A 77 6.55 4.77 3.25
CA ARG A 77 7.46 5.18 4.33
C ARG A 77 8.51 4.11 4.64
N ALA A 78 8.14 2.82 4.59
CA ALA A 78 9.11 1.74 4.73
C ALA A 78 10.17 1.79 3.63
N TYR A 79 9.74 1.97 2.38
CA TYR A 79 10.66 2.13 1.25
C TYR A 79 11.55 3.38 1.41
N PHE A 80 10.99 4.51 1.87
CA PHE A 80 11.78 5.72 2.17
C PHE A 80 12.88 5.42 3.20
N TYR A 81 12.55 4.81 4.33
CA TYR A 81 13.54 4.48 5.37
C TYR A 81 14.58 3.47 4.86
N GLN A 82 14.16 2.50 4.04
CA GLN A 82 15.07 1.56 3.39
C GLN A 82 16.09 2.30 2.51
N GLN A 83 15.66 3.29 1.72
CA GLN A 83 16.56 4.10 0.89
C GLN A 83 17.52 4.97 1.72
N GLN A 84 17.15 5.32 2.93
CA GLN A 84 17.99 6.04 3.89
C GLN A 84 18.94 5.12 4.69
N GLY A 85 18.80 3.80 4.54
CA GLY A 85 19.56 2.83 5.36
C GLY A 85 19.06 2.71 6.81
N ASP A 86 17.92 3.33 7.15
CA ASP A 86 17.31 3.20 8.48
C ASP A 86 16.52 1.88 8.57
N VAL A 87 17.27 0.81 8.83
CA VAL A 87 16.75 -0.56 8.89
C VAL A 87 15.63 -0.72 9.93
N ILE A 88 15.77 -0.04 11.07
CA ILE A 88 14.81 -0.17 12.19
C ILE A 88 13.47 0.47 11.81
N GLN A 89 13.49 1.69 11.29
CA GLN A 89 12.26 2.37 10.88
C GLN A 89 11.63 1.73 9.65
N ALA A 90 12.43 1.21 8.71
CA ALA A 90 11.94 0.48 7.56
C ALA A 90 11.15 -0.78 7.98
N GLU A 91 11.75 -1.64 8.83
CA GLU A 91 11.10 -2.85 9.33
C GLU A 91 9.79 -2.53 10.08
N LYS A 92 9.84 -1.53 10.99
CA LYS A 92 8.66 -1.07 11.72
C LYS A 92 7.54 -0.60 10.79
N ALA A 93 7.87 0.16 9.75
CA ALA A 93 6.88 0.68 8.81
C ALA A 93 6.28 -0.43 7.93
N TYR A 94 7.08 -1.43 7.48
CA TYR A 94 6.57 -2.61 6.78
C TYR A 94 5.59 -3.41 7.66
N LEU A 95 5.96 -3.67 8.91
CA LEU A 95 5.08 -4.38 9.85
C LEU A 95 3.78 -3.62 10.12
N THR A 96 3.84 -2.29 10.18
CA THR A 96 2.64 -1.45 10.33
C THR A 96 1.75 -1.56 9.10
N ALA A 97 2.30 -1.47 7.89
CA ALA A 97 1.54 -1.63 6.64
C ALA A 97 0.84 -2.99 6.57
N ILE A 98 1.55 -4.07 6.92
CA ILE A 98 0.99 -5.44 6.96
C ILE A 98 -0.11 -5.57 8.01
N LYS A 99 0.03 -4.92 9.18
CA LYS A 99 -0.99 -4.94 10.23
C LYS A 99 -2.28 -4.25 9.77
N LEU A 100 -2.14 -3.15 9.04
CA LEU A 100 -3.27 -2.35 8.53
C LEU A 100 -4.01 -3.09 7.40
N ASP A 101 -3.29 -3.72 6.48
CA ASP A 101 -3.90 -4.58 5.45
C ASP A 101 -3.04 -5.81 5.14
N LYS A 102 -3.55 -6.98 5.53
CA LYS A 102 -2.90 -8.29 5.34
C LYS A 102 -3.12 -8.89 3.94
N LYS A 103 -3.82 -8.18 3.06
CA LYS A 103 -4.16 -8.68 1.71
C LYS A 103 -3.25 -8.11 0.62
N GLN A 104 -2.35 -7.22 0.96
CA GLN A 104 -1.52 -6.49 0.00
C GLN A 104 -0.25 -7.27 -0.36
N GLY A 105 -0.30 -8.02 -1.47
CA GLY A 105 0.83 -8.81 -1.96
C GLY A 105 2.08 -7.97 -2.23
N ASP A 106 1.91 -6.74 -2.73
CA ASP A 106 3.03 -5.80 -2.96
C ASP A 106 3.80 -5.47 -1.69
N VAL A 107 3.10 -5.30 -0.56
CA VAL A 107 3.75 -5.01 0.73
C VAL A 107 4.57 -6.20 1.19
N PHE A 108 4.04 -7.41 1.08
CA PHE A 108 4.77 -8.64 1.41
C PHE A 108 5.99 -8.83 0.50
N ASN A 109 5.84 -8.63 -0.81
CA ASN A 109 6.95 -8.73 -1.76
C ASN A 109 8.08 -7.73 -1.44
N ASN A 110 7.73 -6.48 -1.19
CA ASN A 110 8.70 -5.44 -0.86
C ASN A 110 9.39 -5.70 0.50
N PHE A 111 8.63 -6.17 1.50
CA PHE A 111 9.20 -6.55 2.79
C PHE A 111 10.11 -7.78 2.68
N GLY A 112 9.75 -8.76 1.84
CA GLY A 112 10.62 -9.89 1.52
C GLY A 112 11.94 -9.44 0.91
N THR A 113 11.91 -8.53 -0.06
CA THR A 113 13.10 -7.93 -0.66
C THR A 113 13.96 -7.20 0.37
N PHE A 114 13.33 -6.40 1.24
CA PHE A 114 14.03 -5.72 2.34
C PHE A 114 14.73 -6.72 3.28
N LEU A 115 14.03 -7.76 3.73
CA LEU A 115 14.61 -8.79 4.61
C LEU A 115 15.75 -9.56 3.96
N CYS A 116 15.65 -9.84 2.67
CA CYS A 116 16.68 -10.48 1.89
C CYS A 116 17.98 -9.64 1.87
N LEU A 117 17.85 -8.33 1.65
CA LEU A 117 18.98 -7.39 1.70
C LEU A 117 19.64 -7.31 3.07
N GLN A 118 18.91 -7.67 4.15
CA GLN A 118 19.45 -7.77 5.51
C GLN A 118 20.04 -9.17 5.83
N GLY A 119 20.09 -10.08 4.86
CA GLY A 119 20.55 -11.47 5.07
C GLY A 119 19.56 -12.34 5.86
N LYS A 120 18.34 -11.86 6.12
CA LYS A 120 17.26 -12.59 6.82
C LYS A 120 16.49 -13.49 5.84
N TYR A 121 17.20 -14.41 5.16
CA TYR A 121 16.69 -15.15 4.00
C TYR A 121 15.42 -15.96 4.28
N SER A 122 15.40 -16.74 5.36
CA SER A 122 14.20 -17.54 5.72
C SER A 122 12.98 -16.67 5.93
N ALA A 123 13.13 -15.54 6.63
CA ALA A 123 12.03 -14.60 6.83
C ALA A 123 11.62 -13.92 5.51
N ALA A 124 12.57 -13.64 4.60
CA ALA A 124 12.28 -13.11 3.28
C ALA A 124 11.42 -14.08 2.46
N TYR A 125 11.77 -15.37 2.44
CA TYR A 125 11.00 -16.40 1.73
C TYR A 125 9.57 -16.49 2.24
N GLU A 126 9.36 -16.43 3.56
CA GLU A 126 8.01 -16.41 4.13
C GLU A 126 7.18 -15.23 3.61
N GLN A 127 7.77 -14.04 3.50
CA GLN A 127 7.04 -12.87 3.00
C GLN A 127 6.73 -13.01 1.50
N PHE A 128 7.66 -13.47 0.68
CA PHE A 128 7.42 -13.73 -0.73
C PHE A 128 6.29 -14.76 -0.94
N HIS A 129 6.28 -15.85 -0.16
CA HIS A 129 5.19 -16.83 -0.22
C HIS A 129 3.84 -16.24 0.22
N LYS A 130 3.81 -15.30 1.18
CA LYS A 130 2.59 -14.56 1.52
C LYS A 130 2.15 -13.66 0.37
N ALA A 131 3.08 -13.02 -0.33
CA ALA A 131 2.77 -12.22 -1.51
C ALA A 131 2.11 -13.07 -2.60
N LEU A 132 2.68 -14.23 -2.94
CA LEU A 132 2.15 -15.14 -3.95
C LEU A 132 0.75 -15.69 -3.61
N LYS A 133 0.40 -15.79 -2.31
CA LYS A 133 -0.90 -16.25 -1.82
C LYS A 133 -1.90 -15.11 -1.61
N ALA A 134 -1.49 -13.86 -1.76
CA ALA A 134 -2.36 -12.71 -1.52
C ALA A 134 -3.45 -12.63 -2.60
N PRO A 135 -4.70 -12.30 -2.22
CA PRO A 135 -5.80 -12.20 -3.18
C PRO A 135 -5.53 -11.05 -4.18
N ASN A 136 -5.89 -11.28 -5.44
CA ASN A 136 -5.77 -10.28 -6.52
C ASN A 136 -4.36 -9.70 -6.71
N TYR A 137 -3.34 -10.47 -6.37
CA TYR A 137 -1.95 -10.05 -6.56
C TYR A 137 -1.48 -10.37 -7.98
N TYR A 138 -1.25 -9.35 -8.79
CA TYR A 138 -0.93 -9.48 -10.21
C TYR A 138 0.58 -9.48 -10.52
N ARG A 139 1.44 -9.18 -9.53
CA ARG A 139 2.89 -9.07 -9.71
C ARG A 139 3.63 -10.32 -9.29
N GLN A 140 3.06 -11.49 -9.51
CA GLN A 140 3.67 -12.77 -9.14
C GLN A 140 5.02 -13.00 -9.83
N THR A 141 5.16 -12.57 -11.09
CA THR A 141 6.41 -12.63 -11.85
C THR A 141 7.55 -11.90 -11.14
N ASP A 142 7.28 -10.69 -10.60
CA ASP A 142 8.25 -9.93 -9.82
C ASP A 142 8.66 -10.67 -8.54
N THR A 143 7.70 -11.35 -7.89
CA THR A 143 7.98 -12.10 -6.66
C THR A 143 8.81 -13.35 -6.93
N TYR A 144 8.57 -14.08 -8.02
CA TYR A 144 9.41 -15.22 -8.39
C TYR A 144 10.84 -14.78 -8.75
N GLU A 145 10.99 -13.65 -9.45
CA GLU A 145 12.31 -13.07 -9.70
C GLU A 145 13.02 -12.67 -8.40
N ASN A 146 12.33 -11.99 -7.48
CA ASN A 146 12.88 -11.59 -6.19
C ASN A 146 13.25 -12.80 -5.32
N LEU A 147 12.44 -13.87 -5.32
CA LEU A 147 12.76 -15.14 -4.65
C LEU A 147 14.03 -15.75 -5.22
N ALA A 148 14.13 -15.86 -6.53
CA ALA A 148 15.30 -16.42 -7.18
C ALA A 148 16.57 -15.59 -6.89
N LEU A 149 16.50 -14.26 -6.96
CA LEU A 149 17.61 -13.36 -6.62
C LEU A 149 18.01 -13.51 -5.14
N CYS A 150 17.03 -13.61 -4.25
CA CYS A 150 17.29 -13.81 -2.83
C CYS A 150 17.95 -15.17 -2.55
N ALA A 151 17.50 -16.22 -3.23
CA ALA A 151 18.07 -17.55 -3.12
C ALA A 151 19.52 -17.61 -3.62
N LEU A 152 19.86 -16.90 -4.70
CA LEU A 152 21.26 -16.73 -5.14
C LEU A 152 22.11 -16.08 -4.06
N SER A 153 21.60 -15.00 -3.45
CA SER A 153 22.31 -14.31 -2.36
C SER A 153 22.49 -15.20 -1.13
N ALA A 154 21.54 -16.09 -0.86
CA ALA A 154 21.61 -17.11 0.20
C ALA A 154 22.46 -18.33 -0.17
N LYS A 155 22.90 -18.46 -1.43
CA LYS A 155 23.52 -19.67 -2.00
C LYS A 155 22.62 -20.90 -1.94
N ASP A 156 21.31 -20.70 -1.95
CA ASP A 156 20.31 -21.76 -1.96
C ASP A 156 19.90 -22.08 -3.41
N LEU A 157 20.69 -22.97 -4.02
CA LEU A 157 20.50 -23.34 -5.42
C LEU A 157 19.17 -24.06 -5.68
N THR A 158 18.64 -24.75 -4.67
CA THR A 158 17.35 -25.45 -4.80
C THR A 158 16.21 -24.45 -4.95
N VAL A 159 16.10 -23.51 -4.02
CA VAL A 159 15.08 -22.44 -4.07
C VAL A 159 15.28 -21.58 -5.32
N TYR A 160 16.53 -21.30 -5.72
CA TYR A 160 16.80 -20.56 -6.95
C TYR A 160 16.22 -21.26 -8.18
N GLN A 161 16.53 -22.56 -8.38
CA GLN A 161 16.08 -23.31 -9.54
C GLN A 161 14.56 -23.44 -9.60
N GLU A 162 13.90 -23.72 -8.47
CA GLU A 162 12.44 -23.79 -8.38
C GLU A 162 11.78 -22.49 -8.84
N ASN A 163 12.29 -21.35 -8.38
CA ASN A 163 11.69 -20.04 -8.67
C ASN A 163 12.06 -19.53 -10.06
N LEU A 164 13.25 -19.87 -10.56
CA LEU A 164 13.63 -19.62 -11.95
C LEU A 164 12.72 -20.35 -12.93
N LEU A 165 12.36 -21.61 -12.63
CA LEU A 165 11.44 -22.40 -13.46
C LEU A 165 10.03 -21.77 -13.46
N MET A 166 9.57 -21.24 -12.31
CA MET A 166 8.28 -20.54 -12.25
C MET A 166 8.32 -19.22 -13.03
N LEU A 167 9.41 -18.49 -12.94
CA LEU A 167 9.63 -17.27 -13.72
C LEU A 167 9.66 -17.57 -15.22
N GLU A 168 10.33 -18.65 -15.64
CA GLU A 168 10.42 -19.06 -17.04
C GLU A 168 9.04 -19.36 -17.64
N LYS A 169 8.15 -20.00 -16.89
CA LYS A 169 6.77 -20.27 -17.33
C LYS A 169 5.95 -18.98 -17.52
N MET A 170 6.23 -17.92 -16.77
CA MET A 170 5.47 -16.66 -16.79
C MET A 170 6.12 -15.60 -17.68
N ASP A 171 7.44 -15.53 -17.69
CA ASP A 171 8.23 -14.56 -18.47
C ASP A 171 9.60 -15.16 -18.82
N PRO A 172 9.68 -15.92 -19.96
CA PRO A 172 10.91 -16.59 -20.39
C PRO A 172 12.11 -15.63 -20.59
N GLU A 173 11.83 -14.39 -21.05
CA GLU A 173 12.89 -13.42 -21.31
C GLU A 173 13.51 -12.91 -20.01
N ARG A 174 12.71 -12.67 -18.97
CA ARG A 174 13.22 -12.31 -17.63
C ARG A 174 13.99 -13.46 -17.03
N ALA A 175 13.50 -14.69 -17.12
CA ALA A 175 14.19 -15.88 -16.63
C ALA A 175 15.56 -16.06 -17.29
N LYS A 176 15.64 -15.92 -18.62
CA LYS A 176 16.91 -15.98 -19.36
C LYS A 176 17.89 -14.91 -18.90
N LYS A 177 17.43 -13.66 -18.74
CA LYS A 177 18.29 -12.58 -18.21
C LYS A 177 18.79 -12.86 -16.81
N LEU A 178 17.94 -13.42 -15.95
CA LEU A 178 18.32 -13.79 -14.59
C LEU A 178 19.36 -14.93 -14.58
N ALA A 179 19.14 -15.98 -15.38
CA ALA A 179 20.08 -17.11 -15.49
C ALA A 179 21.46 -16.69 -15.98
N LEU A 180 21.55 -15.71 -16.90
CA LEU A 180 22.85 -15.18 -17.37
C LEU A 180 23.61 -14.38 -16.28
N ARG A 181 22.91 -13.81 -15.30
CA ARG A 181 23.53 -13.07 -14.16
C ARG A 181 24.05 -14.02 -13.07
N ALA A 182 23.60 -15.25 -13.06
CA ALA A 182 23.95 -16.25 -12.06
C ALA A 182 25.19 -17.08 -12.43
N GLN A 183 25.72 -16.94 -13.66
CA GLN A 183 26.96 -17.55 -14.17
C GLN A 183 28.16 -16.69 -13.82
#